data_b50a1bd07847512d88893e6d127281ab
#
_entry.id   b50a1bd07847512d88893e6d127281ab
#
_cell.length_a   1.000
_cell.length_b   1.000
_cell.length_c   1.000
_cell.angle_alpha   90.00
_cell.angle_beta   90.00
_cell.angle_gamma   90.00
#
_symmetry.space_group_name_H-M   'P 1'
#
loop_
_entity.id
_entity.type
_entity.pdbx_description
1 polymer ?
#
loop_
_entity_poly.entity_id
_entity_poly.type
_entity_poly.pdbx_seq_one_letter_code
_entity_poly.pdbx_strand_id
1 'polypeptide(L)'
;MAKKFKSHLLVNSETYQINQKNNLKLIKMMKDLEQKASFESEKRRDRFIERNQLSPRERLSALVDPGMPFLQLFNMTGYLADDPKPKTSIPGASIISGIG
;
A
#
# COMPACT_ATOMS: atom_id res chain seq x y z
N MET A 1 -5.41 15.26 34.66
CA MET A 1 -6.32 14.35 33.91
C MET A 1 -6.51 14.87 32.50
N ALA A 2 -6.31 14.01 31.51
CA ALA A 2 -6.63 14.38 30.13
C ALA A 2 -8.14 14.58 29.96
N LYS A 3 -8.55 15.68 29.35
CA LYS A 3 -9.96 15.89 28.99
C LYS A 3 -10.36 14.92 27.88
N LYS A 4 -11.46 14.19 28.08
CA LYS A 4 -12.02 13.36 27.02
C LYS A 4 -12.51 14.25 25.88
N PHE A 5 -12.03 13.99 24.67
CA PHE A 5 -12.55 14.64 23.48
C PHE A 5 -13.98 14.16 23.22
N LYS A 6 -14.92 15.10 23.11
CA LYS A 6 -16.30 14.79 22.70
C LYS A 6 -16.45 15.07 21.22
N SER A 7 -16.78 14.04 20.46
CA SER A 7 -17.05 14.21 19.03
C SER A 7 -18.42 14.87 18.83
N HIS A 8 -18.48 15.83 17.94
CA HIS A 8 -19.71 16.48 17.49
C HIS A 8 -20.14 16.00 16.10
N LEU A 9 -19.61 14.85 15.65
CA LEU A 9 -19.95 14.29 14.35
C LEU A 9 -21.38 13.77 14.32
N LEU A 10 -22.14 14.21 13.33
CA LEU A 10 -23.49 13.75 13.05
C LEU A 10 -23.42 12.66 11.96
N VAL A 11 -23.22 11.41 12.38
CA VAL A 11 -23.03 10.26 11.47
C VAL A 11 -24.22 9.99 10.55
N ASN A 12 -25.41 10.49 10.90
CA ASN A 12 -26.63 10.34 10.10
C ASN A 12 -26.87 11.53 9.16
N SER A 13 -26.01 12.55 9.18
CA SER A 13 -26.14 13.70 8.28
C SER A 13 -25.80 13.31 6.85
N GLU A 14 -26.47 13.94 5.89
CA GLU A 14 -26.18 13.75 4.46
C GLU A 14 -24.73 14.09 4.12
N THR A 15 -24.21 15.18 4.68
CA THR A 15 -22.81 15.60 4.50
C THR A 15 -21.82 14.51 4.96
N TYR A 16 -22.07 13.89 6.11
CA TYR A 16 -21.24 12.80 6.60
C TYR A 16 -21.24 11.61 5.63
N GLN A 17 -22.40 11.21 5.15
CA GLN A 17 -22.54 10.08 4.23
C GLN A 17 -21.84 10.34 2.89
N ILE A 18 -21.95 11.55 2.34
CA ILE A 18 -21.25 11.95 1.11
C ILE A 18 -19.74 11.91 1.34
N ASN A 19 -19.23 12.47 2.43
CA ASN A 19 -17.83 12.48 2.78
C ASN A 19 -17.30 11.06 2.99
N GLN A 20 -18.02 10.22 3.68
CA GLN A 20 -17.67 8.80 3.87
C GLN A 20 -17.54 8.08 2.52
N LYS A 21 -18.53 8.24 1.64
CA LYS A 21 -18.49 7.63 0.30
C LYS A 21 -17.29 8.09 -0.52
N ASN A 22 -16.97 9.38 -0.48
CA ASN A 22 -15.84 9.94 -1.19
C ASN A 22 -14.49 9.43 -0.63
N ASN A 23 -14.36 9.39 0.68
CA ASN A 23 -13.16 8.86 1.34
C ASN A 23 -12.96 7.36 1.06
N LEU A 24 -14.03 6.56 1.05
CA LEU A 24 -13.95 5.14 0.69
C LEU A 24 -13.49 4.94 -0.76
N LYS A 25 -13.88 5.81 -1.69
CA LYS A 25 -13.35 5.77 -3.06
C LYS A 25 -11.85 6.04 -3.11
N LEU A 26 -11.36 7.03 -2.37
CA LEU A 26 -9.93 7.35 -2.30
C LEU A 26 -9.13 6.21 -1.67
N ILE A 27 -9.64 5.60 -0.60
CA ILE A 27 -9.03 4.42 0.03
C ILE A 27 -8.95 3.26 -0.95
N LYS A 28 -10.01 3.03 -1.73
CA LYS A 28 -10.01 1.99 -2.77
C LYS A 28 -8.94 2.26 -3.82
N MET A 29 -8.83 3.49 -4.31
CA MET A 29 -7.78 3.86 -5.27
C MET A 29 -6.37 3.60 -4.72
N MET A 30 -6.10 3.94 -3.46
CA MET A 30 -4.83 3.64 -2.80
C MET A 30 -4.56 2.14 -2.74
N LYS A 31 -5.53 1.35 -2.34
CA LYS A 31 -5.40 -0.12 -2.28
C LYS A 31 -5.14 -0.73 -3.67
N ASP A 32 -5.81 -0.23 -4.70
CA ASP A 32 -5.60 -0.68 -6.07
C ASP A 32 -4.17 -0.37 -6.54
N LEU A 33 -3.61 0.78 -6.17
CA LEU A 33 -2.21 1.14 -6.46
C LEU A 33 -1.20 0.25 -5.70
N GLU A 34 -1.46 -0.06 -4.44
CA GLU A 34 -0.64 -0.99 -3.65
C GLU A 34 -0.64 -2.39 -4.26
N GLN A 35 -1.80 -2.88 -4.66
CA GLN A 35 -1.92 -4.17 -5.33
C GLN A 35 -1.20 -4.20 -6.68
N LYS A 36 -1.21 -3.11 -7.41
CA LYS A 36 -0.49 -2.98 -8.68
C LYS A 36 1.01 -3.24 -8.51
N ALA A 37 1.62 -2.65 -7.48
CA ALA A 37 3.03 -2.88 -7.18
C ALA A 37 3.33 -4.35 -6.88
N SER A 38 2.47 -5.01 -6.11
CA SER A 38 2.60 -6.44 -5.79
C SER A 38 2.44 -7.32 -7.03
N PHE A 39 1.47 -7.01 -7.88
CA PHE A 39 1.20 -7.75 -9.10
C PHE A 39 2.35 -7.64 -10.11
N GLU A 40 2.91 -6.45 -10.29
CA GLU A 40 4.08 -6.26 -11.17
C GLU A 40 5.34 -6.96 -10.61
N SER A 41 5.48 -7.03 -9.30
CA SER A 41 6.53 -7.82 -8.65
C SER A 41 6.37 -9.32 -8.94
N GLU A 42 5.15 -9.84 -8.83
CA GLU A 42 4.87 -11.25 -9.09
C GLU A 42 5.13 -11.67 -10.54
N LYS A 43 4.82 -10.83 -11.51
CA LYS A 43 5.14 -11.08 -12.93
C LYS A 43 6.63 -11.30 -13.19
N ARG A 44 7.49 -10.76 -12.32
CA ARG A 44 8.95 -10.88 -12.45
C ARG A 44 9.53 -12.02 -11.63
N ARG A 45 8.71 -12.78 -10.93
CA ARG A 45 9.12 -13.87 -10.05
C ARG A 45 9.93 -14.93 -10.78
N ASP A 46 9.53 -15.30 -11.99
CA ASP A 46 10.20 -16.34 -12.77
C ASP A 46 11.67 -16.03 -13.02
N ARG A 47 12.02 -14.75 -13.22
CA ARG A 47 13.43 -14.33 -13.38
C ARG A 47 14.30 -14.62 -12.16
N PHE A 48 13.71 -14.57 -10.96
CA PHE A 48 14.40 -14.91 -9.71
C PHE A 48 14.54 -16.42 -9.57
N ILE A 49 13.49 -17.17 -9.93
CA ILE A 49 13.50 -18.64 -9.91
C ILE A 49 14.58 -19.17 -10.85
N GLU A 50 14.68 -18.68 -12.07
CA GLU A 50 15.70 -19.06 -13.06
C GLU A 50 17.15 -18.82 -12.55
N ARG A 51 17.32 -17.84 -11.68
CA ARG A 51 18.62 -17.51 -11.05
C ARG A 51 18.83 -18.22 -9.72
N ASN A 52 17.92 -19.12 -9.32
CA ASN A 52 17.91 -19.76 -8.00
C ASN A 52 17.93 -18.75 -6.85
N GLN A 53 17.14 -17.67 -6.98
CA GLN A 53 17.03 -16.58 -6.02
C GLN A 53 15.59 -16.40 -5.57
N LEU A 54 15.40 -15.97 -4.33
CA LEU A 54 14.11 -15.51 -3.83
C LEU A 54 13.78 -14.11 -4.38
N SER A 55 12.52 -13.87 -4.70
CA SER A 55 12.04 -12.52 -5.00
C SER A 55 12.17 -11.59 -3.77
N PRO A 56 12.16 -10.27 -3.94
CA PRO A 56 12.24 -9.33 -2.80
C PRO A 56 11.17 -9.57 -1.73
N ARG A 57 9.94 -9.88 -2.13
CA ARG A 57 8.84 -10.17 -1.19
C ARG A 57 8.99 -11.51 -0.49
N GLU A 58 9.51 -12.52 -1.18
CA GLU A 58 9.84 -13.80 -0.55
C GLU A 58 10.99 -13.67 0.45
N ARG A 59 12.00 -12.85 0.15
CA ARG A 59 13.09 -12.53 1.10
C ARG A 59 12.54 -11.83 2.33
N LEU A 60 11.64 -10.86 2.14
CA LEU A 60 10.99 -10.17 3.25
C LEU A 60 10.20 -11.14 4.13
N SER A 61 9.39 -12.02 3.52
CA SER A 61 8.62 -13.02 4.25
C SER A 61 9.48 -14.01 5.03
N ALA A 62 10.69 -14.31 4.53
CA ALA A 62 11.64 -15.17 5.23
C ALA A 62 12.39 -14.45 6.37
N LEU A 63 12.47 -13.12 6.31
CA LEU A 63 13.20 -12.30 7.29
C LEU A 63 12.33 -11.93 8.50
N VAL A 64 11.05 -11.60 8.29
CA VAL A 64 10.14 -11.21 9.37
C VAL A 64 9.66 -12.43 10.16
N ASP A 65 9.30 -12.22 11.43
CA ASP A 65 8.78 -13.28 12.27
C ASP A 65 7.45 -13.83 11.72
N PRO A 66 7.28 -15.16 11.70
CA PRO A 66 6.04 -15.78 11.22
C PRO A 66 4.82 -15.28 11.99
N GLY A 67 3.78 -14.87 11.25
CA GLY A 67 2.52 -14.39 11.83
C GLY A 67 2.54 -12.96 12.35
N MET A 68 3.68 -12.27 12.28
CA MET A 68 3.76 -10.84 12.63
C MET A 68 3.42 -9.97 11.41
N PRO A 69 2.67 -8.88 11.61
CA PRO A 69 2.39 -7.95 10.53
C PRO A 69 3.64 -7.15 10.14
N PHE A 70 3.81 -6.93 8.84
CA PHE A 70 4.81 -6.01 8.31
C PHE A 70 4.13 -4.70 7.92
N LEU A 71 4.54 -3.60 8.53
CA LEU A 71 4.07 -2.26 8.18
C LEU A 71 4.97 -1.68 7.08
N GLN A 72 4.52 -1.74 5.84
CA GLN A 72 5.23 -1.16 4.72
C GLN A 72 5.13 0.37 4.76
N LEU A 73 6.29 1.05 4.65
CA LEU A 73 6.41 2.50 4.60
C LEU A 73 6.83 2.93 3.20
N PHE A 74 6.49 4.18 2.82
CA PHE A 74 6.87 4.79 1.54
C PHE A 74 6.43 4.00 0.29
N ASN A 75 5.34 3.27 0.41
CA ASN A 75 4.81 2.41 -0.66
C ASN A 75 4.31 3.16 -1.90
N MET A 76 4.08 4.47 -1.81
CA MET A 76 3.70 5.33 -2.94
C MET A 76 4.85 6.16 -3.51
N THR A 77 6.06 5.99 -3.01
CA THR A 77 7.25 6.75 -3.47
C THR A 77 7.46 6.53 -4.98
N GLY A 78 7.78 7.61 -5.68
CA GLY A 78 8.04 7.58 -7.11
C GLY A 78 6.82 7.46 -8.01
N TYR A 79 5.61 7.29 -7.45
CA TYR A 79 4.39 7.23 -8.27
C TYR A 79 4.20 8.53 -9.05
N LEU A 80 4.04 8.42 -10.36
CA LEU A 80 3.95 9.52 -11.33
C LEU A 80 5.18 10.44 -11.43
N ALA A 81 6.29 10.11 -10.77
CA ALA A 81 7.53 10.91 -10.85
C ALA A 81 8.34 10.58 -12.10
N ASP A 82 8.70 9.31 -12.29
CA ASP A 82 9.47 8.87 -13.46
C ASP A 82 8.58 8.62 -14.68
N ASP A 83 7.40 8.09 -14.47
CA ASP A 83 6.38 7.88 -15.50
C ASP A 83 5.10 8.65 -15.12
N PRO A 84 4.78 9.73 -15.84
CA PRO A 84 3.61 10.56 -15.53
C PRO A 84 2.27 9.91 -15.89
N LYS A 85 2.28 8.72 -16.49
CA LYS A 85 1.06 8.04 -16.92
C LYS A 85 0.52 7.13 -15.81
N PRO A 86 -0.68 7.40 -15.27
CA PRO A 86 -1.27 6.58 -14.19
C PRO A 86 -1.40 5.08 -14.53
N LYS A 87 -1.58 4.76 -15.81
CA LYS A 87 -1.74 3.35 -16.25
C LYS A 87 -0.45 2.54 -16.12
N THR A 88 0.69 3.14 -16.40
CA THR A 88 2.00 2.47 -16.48
C THR A 88 2.88 2.77 -15.27
N SER A 89 2.66 3.88 -14.58
CA SER A 89 3.40 4.22 -13.36
C SER A 89 3.13 3.21 -12.25
N ILE A 90 4.20 2.74 -11.62
CA ILE A 90 4.16 1.76 -10.53
C ILE A 90 4.71 2.42 -9.27
N PRO A 91 3.95 2.42 -8.16
CA PRO A 91 4.43 2.98 -6.91
C PRO A 91 5.49 2.08 -6.24
N GLY A 92 6.32 2.69 -5.38
CA GLY A 92 7.26 2.00 -4.52
C GLY A 92 8.74 2.19 -4.87
N ALA A 93 9.08 2.89 -5.96
CA ALA A 93 10.46 3.19 -6.38
C ALA A 93 11.41 1.96 -6.37
N SER A 94 10.88 0.77 -6.63
CA SER A 94 11.61 -0.52 -6.62
C SER A 94 12.24 -0.87 -5.25
N ILE A 95 11.75 -0.30 -4.17
CA ILE A 95 12.22 -0.53 -2.80
C ILE A 95 11.05 -0.96 -1.94
N ILE A 96 11.28 -1.93 -1.05
CA ILE A 96 10.36 -2.29 0.03
C ILE A 96 11.02 -1.89 1.34
N SER A 97 10.40 -0.99 2.08
CA SER A 97 10.86 -0.58 3.40
C SER A 97 9.70 -0.60 4.40
N GLY A 98 10.00 -0.82 5.65
CA GLY A 98 8.96 -0.91 6.67
C GLY A 98 9.46 -1.37 8.02
N ILE A 99 8.51 -1.69 8.87
CA ILE A 99 8.70 -2.18 10.24
C ILE A 99 8.06 -3.56 10.35
N GLY A 100 8.84 -4.51 10.83
CA GLY A 100 8.41 -5.90 11.04
C GLY A 100 9.18 -6.57 12.17
#